data_d861f571791455175628e1886f0e991a
#
_entry.id   d861f571791455175628e1886f0e991a
#
_cell.length_a   1.000
_cell.length_b   1.000
_cell.length_c   1.000
_cell.angle_alpha   90.00
_cell.angle_beta   90.00
_cell.angle_gamma   90.00
#
_symmetry.space_group_name_H-M   'P 1'
#
loop_
_entity.id
_entity.type
_entity.pdbx_description
1 polymer ?
#
loop_
_entity_poly.entity_id
_entity_poly.type
_entity_poly.pdbx_seq_one_letter_code
_entity_poly.pdbx_strand_id
1 'polypeptide(L)'
;MKLWIQAIAASLSGLAFFGAFLFGPAGTFRYWEAWVFIAVFAVMSTGPTVYWGLRKPEVLRRRMRSGPMAETRPAQKVATVGIVATVIAVCVVSALDHRFGWSQVPLPIVVLGNILVAAGLGLAIMVVNQNEYAAATITVEAQQPVISTGLYGVVRHPMYAFASLMIVGMPLALNSYWGLVTLVPAVAVFAVRILDEEKALHAELAGYDEYTEKVRYRLVPYVW
;
A
#
# COMPACT_ATOMS: atom_id res chain seq x y z
N MET A 1 24.80 7.77 -5.83
CA MET A 1 24.39 9.09 -5.30
C MET A 1 22.96 9.47 -5.71
N LYS A 2 22.61 9.51 -6.99
CA LYS A 2 21.25 9.92 -7.47
C LYS A 2 20.10 9.10 -6.86
N LEU A 3 20.22 7.77 -6.74
CA LEU A 3 19.18 6.92 -6.16
C LEU A 3 18.89 7.24 -4.68
N TRP A 4 19.93 7.49 -3.89
CA TRP A 4 19.78 7.85 -2.48
C TRP A 4 19.13 9.22 -2.28
N ILE A 5 19.48 10.20 -3.12
CA ILE A 5 18.82 11.52 -3.10
C ILE A 5 17.32 11.36 -3.40
N GLN A 6 16.96 10.55 -4.40
CA GLN A 6 15.58 10.26 -4.74
C GLN A 6 14.85 9.55 -3.61
N ALA A 7 15.48 8.55 -2.97
CA ALA A 7 14.88 7.82 -1.86
C ALA A 7 14.63 8.73 -0.64
N ILE A 8 15.59 9.57 -0.29
CA ILE A 8 15.45 10.55 0.80
C ILE A 8 14.34 11.55 0.46
N ALA A 9 14.34 12.11 -0.75
CA ALA A 9 13.29 13.04 -1.18
C ALA A 9 11.91 12.41 -1.13
N ALA A 10 11.75 11.15 -1.57
CA ALA A 10 10.49 10.42 -1.50
C ALA A 10 10.06 10.18 -0.05
N SER A 11 10.98 9.82 0.85
CA SER A 11 10.68 9.63 2.27
C SER A 11 10.22 10.93 2.92
N LEU A 12 10.93 12.03 2.67
CA LEU A 12 10.55 13.36 3.18
C LEU A 12 9.20 13.82 2.62
N SER A 13 8.96 13.60 1.33
CA SER A 13 7.67 13.90 0.69
C SER A 13 6.53 13.09 1.29
N GLY A 14 6.75 11.81 1.62
CA GLY A 14 5.78 10.96 2.30
C GLY A 14 5.45 11.46 3.71
N LEU A 15 6.46 11.86 4.48
CA LEU A 15 6.25 12.44 5.81
C LEU A 15 5.51 13.78 5.73
N ALA A 16 5.88 14.65 4.78
CA ALA A 16 5.19 15.92 4.55
C ALA A 16 3.73 15.69 4.11
N PHE A 17 3.47 14.68 3.27
CA PHE A 17 2.13 14.28 2.86
C PHE A 17 1.27 13.90 4.07
N PHE A 18 1.71 12.97 4.92
CA PHE A 18 0.95 12.60 6.10
C PHE A 18 0.82 13.78 7.08
N GLY A 19 1.87 14.56 7.27
CA GLY A 19 1.82 15.78 8.10
C GLY A 19 0.75 16.76 7.63
N ALA A 20 0.70 17.05 6.33
CA ALA A 20 -0.27 17.98 5.75
C ALA A 20 -1.72 17.47 5.86
N PHE A 21 -1.96 16.19 5.50
CA PHE A 21 -3.32 15.62 5.47
C PHE A 21 -3.84 15.16 6.84
N LEU A 22 -2.99 15.05 7.86
CA LEU A 22 -3.42 14.77 9.23
C LEU A 22 -3.52 16.03 10.07
N PHE A 23 -2.47 16.84 10.17
CA PHE A 23 -2.48 17.99 11.05
C PHE A 23 -3.19 19.22 10.47
N GLY A 24 -3.23 19.38 9.15
CA GLY A 24 -3.97 20.45 8.50
C GLY A 24 -5.47 20.40 8.82
N PRO A 25 -6.20 19.32 8.47
CA PRO A 25 -7.62 19.20 8.79
C PRO A 25 -7.90 19.09 10.30
N ALA A 26 -7.01 18.45 11.08
CA ALA A 26 -7.13 18.41 12.55
C ALA A 26 -7.05 19.81 13.17
N GLY A 27 -6.34 20.74 12.55
CA GLY A 27 -6.13 22.10 13.05
C GLY A 27 -5.24 22.16 14.31
N THR A 28 -4.53 21.08 14.63
CA THR A 28 -3.70 20.96 15.83
C THR A 28 -2.61 19.94 15.66
N PHE A 29 -1.48 20.15 16.31
CA PHE A 29 -0.42 19.14 16.48
C PHE A 29 -0.62 18.25 17.72
N ARG A 30 -1.64 18.52 18.56
CA ARG A 30 -2.00 17.70 19.72
C ARG A 30 -2.86 16.49 19.30
N TYR A 31 -2.34 15.72 18.37
CA TYR A 31 -2.95 14.52 17.81
C TYR A 31 -1.91 13.40 17.90
N TRP A 32 -1.77 12.81 19.10
CA TRP A 32 -0.70 11.85 19.39
C TRP A 32 -0.80 10.59 18.56
N GLU A 33 -2.02 10.15 18.20
CA GLU A 33 -2.24 8.98 17.35
C GLU A 33 -1.65 9.19 15.94
N ALA A 34 -1.76 10.40 15.41
CA ALA A 34 -1.15 10.75 14.12
C ALA A 34 0.38 10.68 14.18
N TRP A 35 0.99 11.14 15.30
CA TRP A 35 2.44 11.03 15.47
C TRP A 35 2.91 9.59 15.57
N VAL A 36 2.19 8.73 16.32
CA VAL A 36 2.50 7.29 16.41
C VAL A 36 2.36 6.62 15.05
N PHE A 37 1.26 6.87 14.33
CA PHE A 37 1.06 6.34 12.99
C PHE A 37 2.18 6.75 12.03
N ILE A 38 2.57 8.05 11.99
CA ILE A 38 3.67 8.54 11.16
C ILE A 38 4.99 7.87 11.55
N ALA A 39 5.26 7.71 12.84
CA ALA A 39 6.47 7.04 13.31
C ALA A 39 6.52 5.55 12.88
N VAL A 40 5.41 4.81 13.05
CA VAL A 40 5.30 3.41 12.60
C VAL A 40 5.52 3.33 11.09
N PHE A 41 4.85 4.18 10.32
CA PHE A 41 5.00 4.22 8.87
C PHE A 41 6.44 4.55 8.44
N ALA A 42 7.06 5.55 9.08
CA ALA A 42 8.43 5.96 8.80
C ALA A 42 9.42 4.83 9.07
N VAL A 43 9.32 4.17 10.22
CA VAL A 43 10.22 3.04 10.58
C VAL A 43 10.06 1.89 9.60
N MET A 44 8.81 1.50 9.32
CA MET A 44 8.51 0.36 8.44
C MET A 44 8.86 0.65 6.96
N SER A 45 8.92 1.91 6.55
CA SER A 45 9.31 2.29 5.17
C SER A 45 10.82 2.52 5.03
N THR A 46 11.46 3.10 6.03
CA THR A 46 12.89 3.47 5.95
C THR A 46 13.80 2.24 5.97
N GLY A 47 13.53 1.28 6.85
CA GLY A 47 14.36 0.06 6.97
C GLY A 47 14.51 -0.68 5.63
N PRO A 48 13.42 -1.06 4.97
CA PRO A 48 13.47 -1.70 3.64
C PRO A 48 14.11 -0.83 2.56
N THR A 49 13.84 0.47 2.56
CA THR A 49 14.45 1.41 1.60
C THR A 49 15.98 1.40 1.73
N VAL A 50 16.50 1.42 2.95
CA VAL A 50 17.95 1.32 3.22
C VAL A 50 18.49 -0.05 2.81
N TYR A 51 17.80 -1.13 3.20
CA TYR A 51 18.21 -2.50 2.86
C TYR A 51 18.28 -2.71 1.34
N TRP A 52 17.22 -2.36 0.60
CA TRP A 52 17.21 -2.50 -0.86
C TRP A 52 18.23 -1.56 -1.53
N GLY A 53 18.40 -0.34 -1.02
CA GLY A 53 19.40 0.59 -1.54
C GLY A 53 20.82 0.07 -1.44
N LEU A 54 21.14 -0.68 -0.37
CA LEU A 54 22.46 -1.26 -0.14
C LEU A 54 22.65 -2.62 -0.83
N ARG A 55 21.62 -3.47 -0.84
CA ARG A 55 21.74 -4.88 -1.24
C ARG A 55 21.09 -5.20 -2.58
N LYS A 56 20.03 -4.47 -2.94
CA LYS A 56 19.18 -4.75 -4.13
C LYS A 56 18.74 -3.45 -4.81
N PRO A 57 19.68 -2.64 -5.34
CA PRO A 57 19.39 -1.29 -5.86
C PRO A 57 18.35 -1.30 -7.02
N GLU A 58 18.29 -2.39 -7.80
CA GLU A 58 17.29 -2.51 -8.89
C GLU A 58 15.87 -2.64 -8.33
N VAL A 59 15.67 -3.37 -7.23
CA VAL A 59 14.38 -3.46 -6.54
C VAL A 59 13.95 -2.07 -6.09
N LEU A 60 14.85 -1.30 -5.48
CA LEU A 60 14.55 0.07 -5.08
C LEU A 60 14.20 0.95 -6.27
N ARG A 61 14.93 0.85 -7.40
CA ARG A 61 14.62 1.61 -8.62
C ARG A 61 13.23 1.30 -9.17
N ARG A 62 12.84 0.01 -9.22
CA ARG A 62 11.49 -0.41 -9.64
C ARG A 62 10.43 0.18 -8.72
N ARG A 63 10.65 0.15 -7.41
CA ARG A 63 9.72 0.71 -6.42
C ARG A 63 9.62 2.25 -6.47
N MET A 64 10.69 2.93 -6.85
CA MET A 64 10.69 4.39 -7.02
C MET A 64 9.93 4.87 -8.26
N ARG A 65 9.68 3.98 -9.25
CA ARG A 65 8.77 4.25 -10.37
C ARG A 65 7.34 4.03 -9.90
N SER A 66 6.69 5.08 -9.41
CA SER A 66 5.35 5.00 -8.82
C SER A 66 4.51 6.23 -9.19
N GLY A 67 3.21 6.12 -8.94
CA GLY A 67 2.26 7.19 -9.18
C GLY A 67 1.59 7.13 -10.56
N PRO A 68 0.53 7.93 -10.76
CA PRO A 68 -0.31 7.86 -11.97
C PRO A 68 0.44 8.16 -13.27
N MET A 69 1.49 8.99 -13.21
CA MET A 69 2.29 9.36 -14.38
C MET A 69 3.24 8.25 -14.83
N ALA A 70 3.55 7.30 -13.94
CA ALA A 70 4.40 6.15 -14.24
C ALA A 70 3.61 4.98 -14.87
N GLU A 71 2.29 4.97 -14.73
CA GLU A 71 1.42 3.95 -15.31
C GLU A 71 1.20 4.19 -16.81
N THR A 72 1.22 3.12 -17.59
CA THR A 72 0.99 3.18 -19.05
C THR A 72 -0.48 2.99 -19.42
N ARG A 73 -1.20 2.14 -18.68
CA ARG A 73 -2.59 1.74 -18.93
C ARG A 73 -3.58 2.73 -18.32
N PRO A 74 -4.61 3.22 -19.05
CA PRO A 74 -5.58 4.18 -18.52
C PRO A 74 -6.29 3.69 -17.26
N ALA A 75 -6.72 2.42 -17.21
CA ALA A 75 -7.36 1.85 -16.03
C ALA A 75 -6.45 1.88 -14.79
N GLN A 76 -5.15 1.64 -14.98
CA GLN A 76 -4.17 1.69 -13.90
C GLN A 76 -3.90 3.12 -13.41
N LYS A 77 -3.90 4.10 -14.32
CA LYS A 77 -3.83 5.52 -13.93
C LYS A 77 -5.00 5.90 -13.02
N VAL A 78 -6.22 5.54 -13.44
CA VAL A 78 -7.45 5.80 -12.65
C VAL A 78 -7.38 5.08 -11.30
N ALA A 79 -7.00 3.79 -11.28
CA ALA A 79 -6.89 3.03 -10.05
C ALA A 79 -5.82 3.61 -9.11
N THR A 80 -4.66 4.03 -9.63
CA THR A 80 -3.60 4.66 -8.83
C THR A 80 -4.05 6.00 -8.23
N VAL A 81 -4.76 6.83 -9.01
CA VAL A 81 -5.40 8.05 -8.48
C VAL A 81 -6.41 7.70 -7.39
N GLY A 82 -7.23 6.67 -7.61
CA GLY A 82 -8.21 6.18 -6.61
C GLY A 82 -7.55 5.70 -5.32
N ILE A 83 -6.42 5.00 -5.39
CA ILE A 83 -5.65 4.58 -4.20
C ILE A 83 -5.13 5.80 -3.43
N VAL A 84 -4.52 6.76 -4.13
CA VAL A 84 -4.03 8.01 -3.49
C VAL A 84 -5.19 8.78 -2.86
N ALA A 85 -6.31 8.91 -3.57
CA ALA A 85 -7.51 9.56 -3.06
C ALA A 85 -8.08 8.84 -1.82
N THR A 86 -8.04 7.50 -1.79
CA THR A 86 -8.43 6.71 -0.61
C THR A 86 -7.55 7.03 0.59
N VAL A 87 -6.22 7.04 0.41
CA VAL A 87 -5.29 7.36 1.50
C VAL A 87 -5.52 8.78 2.02
N ILE A 88 -5.71 9.75 1.12
CA ILE A 88 -6.05 11.13 1.49
C ILE A 88 -7.37 11.16 2.25
N ALA A 89 -8.41 10.48 1.77
CA ALA A 89 -9.72 10.46 2.41
C ALA A 89 -9.65 9.85 3.82
N VAL A 90 -8.93 8.74 4.00
CA VAL A 90 -8.67 8.16 5.34
C VAL A 90 -8.02 9.18 6.26
N CYS A 91 -6.94 9.83 5.82
CA CYS A 91 -6.24 10.83 6.63
C CYS A 91 -7.13 12.02 6.99
N VAL A 92 -7.81 12.60 5.99
CA VAL A 92 -8.64 13.80 6.17
C VAL A 92 -9.85 13.50 7.06
N VAL A 93 -10.57 12.40 6.79
CA VAL A 93 -11.76 12.04 7.58
C VAL A 93 -11.37 11.70 9.01
N SER A 94 -10.27 10.98 9.23
CA SER A 94 -9.77 10.68 10.58
C SER A 94 -9.33 11.95 11.32
N ALA A 95 -8.70 12.88 10.62
CA ALA A 95 -8.28 14.16 11.21
C ALA A 95 -9.48 15.05 11.56
N LEU A 96 -10.52 15.08 10.73
CA LEU A 96 -11.78 15.79 11.01
C LEU A 96 -12.54 15.12 12.17
N ASP A 97 -12.56 13.78 12.22
CA ASP A 97 -13.12 13.03 13.35
C ASP A 97 -12.43 13.42 14.66
N HIS A 98 -11.10 13.43 14.67
CA HIS A 98 -10.31 13.92 15.83
C HIS A 98 -10.67 15.37 16.19
N ARG A 99 -10.78 16.26 15.18
CA ARG A 99 -11.07 17.68 15.41
C ARG A 99 -12.45 17.92 16.00
N PHE A 100 -13.45 17.19 15.54
CA PHE A 100 -14.84 17.40 15.90
C PHE A 100 -15.35 16.38 16.94
N GLY A 101 -14.55 15.38 17.30
CA GLY A 101 -14.90 14.37 18.30
C GLY A 101 -16.08 13.49 17.91
N TRP A 102 -16.22 13.16 16.62
CA TRP A 102 -17.36 12.36 16.13
C TRP A 102 -17.34 10.93 16.65
N SER A 103 -16.17 10.34 16.81
CA SER A 103 -16.01 9.00 17.38
C SER A 103 -14.81 8.95 18.33
N GLN A 104 -14.76 7.89 19.16
CA GLN A 104 -13.63 7.59 20.03
C GLN A 104 -13.34 6.10 19.94
N VAL A 105 -12.11 5.78 19.56
CA VAL A 105 -11.64 4.39 19.43
C VAL A 105 -10.91 4.00 20.71
N PRO A 106 -11.28 2.90 21.39
CA PRO A 106 -10.56 2.45 22.58
C PRO A 106 -9.09 2.19 22.29
N LEU A 107 -8.21 2.55 23.24
CA LEU A 107 -6.76 2.44 23.08
C LEU A 107 -6.28 1.05 22.58
N PRO A 108 -6.81 -0.09 23.03
CA PRO A 108 -6.41 -1.39 22.48
C PRO A 108 -6.68 -1.52 20.97
N ILE A 109 -7.75 -0.89 20.46
CA ILE A 109 -8.08 -0.90 19.03
C ILE A 109 -7.15 0.05 18.26
N VAL A 110 -6.78 1.21 18.84
CA VAL A 110 -5.75 2.10 18.25
C VAL A 110 -4.40 1.37 18.12
N VAL A 111 -4.01 0.63 19.17
CA VAL A 111 -2.80 -0.21 19.13
C VAL A 111 -2.92 -1.30 18.07
N LEU A 112 -4.05 -1.99 18.01
CA LEU A 112 -4.33 -2.99 16.95
C LEU A 112 -4.23 -2.36 15.55
N GLY A 113 -4.77 -1.16 15.36
CA GLY A 113 -4.66 -0.41 14.11
C GLY A 113 -3.20 -0.20 13.69
N ASN A 114 -2.34 0.22 14.61
CA ASN A 114 -0.90 0.37 14.35
C ASN A 114 -0.21 -0.97 14.06
N ILE A 115 -0.61 -2.05 14.75
CA ILE A 115 -0.10 -3.40 14.47
C ILE A 115 -0.52 -3.84 13.05
N LEU A 116 -1.75 -3.59 12.63
CA LEU A 116 -2.22 -3.89 11.28
C LEU A 116 -1.45 -3.10 10.21
N VAL A 117 -1.18 -1.82 10.45
CA VAL A 117 -0.34 -1.00 9.57
C VAL A 117 1.07 -1.58 9.46
N ALA A 118 1.71 -1.87 10.59
CA ALA A 118 3.05 -2.44 10.63
C ALA A 118 3.10 -3.83 9.96
N ALA A 119 2.12 -4.69 10.24
CA ALA A 119 2.02 -6.02 9.64
C ALA A 119 1.80 -5.93 8.13
N GLY A 120 0.89 -5.06 7.66
CA GLY A 120 0.63 -4.86 6.23
C GLY A 120 1.90 -4.41 5.49
N LEU A 121 2.62 -3.43 6.02
CA LEU A 121 3.90 -2.97 5.46
C LEU A 121 4.98 -4.07 5.53
N GLY A 122 5.12 -4.76 6.66
CA GLY A 122 6.11 -5.83 6.85
C GLY A 122 5.88 -7.01 5.90
N LEU A 123 4.62 -7.44 5.73
CA LEU A 123 4.26 -8.51 4.80
C LEU A 123 4.44 -8.07 3.33
N ALA A 124 4.17 -6.80 3.00
CA ALA A 124 4.46 -6.26 1.68
C ALA A 124 5.96 -6.29 1.35
N ILE A 125 6.84 -6.08 2.33
CA ILE A 125 8.30 -6.24 2.18
C ILE A 125 8.65 -7.70 1.84
N MET A 126 8.01 -8.68 2.49
CA MET A 126 8.21 -10.10 2.18
C MET A 126 7.80 -10.43 0.74
N VAL A 127 6.67 -9.86 0.27
CA VAL A 127 6.22 -10.01 -1.13
C VAL A 127 7.30 -9.50 -2.10
N VAL A 128 7.82 -8.29 -1.87
CA VAL A 128 8.86 -7.69 -2.73
C VAL A 128 10.16 -8.51 -2.70
N ASN A 129 10.55 -9.05 -1.55
CA ASN A 129 11.73 -9.89 -1.44
C ASN A 129 11.55 -11.24 -2.14
N GLN A 130 10.34 -11.77 -2.20
CA GLN A 130 9.99 -13.00 -2.90
C GLN A 130 9.84 -12.79 -4.40
N ASN A 131 9.29 -11.66 -4.81
CA ASN A 131 9.11 -11.27 -6.21
C ASN A 131 9.72 -9.88 -6.47
N GLU A 132 10.95 -9.86 -6.93
CA GLU A 132 11.68 -8.61 -7.21
C GLU A 132 11.08 -7.79 -8.36
N TYR A 133 10.20 -8.41 -9.17
CA TYR A 133 9.41 -7.73 -10.22
C TYR A 133 8.14 -7.06 -9.68
N ALA A 134 7.77 -7.27 -8.41
CA ALA A 134 6.63 -6.60 -7.78
C ALA A 134 6.90 -5.09 -7.65
N ALA A 135 6.74 -4.38 -8.75
CA ALA A 135 6.88 -2.93 -8.84
C ALA A 135 5.65 -2.18 -8.30
N ALA A 136 5.74 -0.88 -8.21
CA ALA A 136 4.59 -0.04 -7.88
C ALA A 136 3.70 0.23 -9.12
N THR A 137 4.24 0.02 -10.32
CA THR A 137 3.55 0.11 -11.62
C THR A 137 3.39 -1.28 -12.24
N ILE A 138 2.33 -1.46 -13.03
CA ILE A 138 2.07 -2.72 -13.71
C ILE A 138 2.81 -2.74 -15.04
N THR A 139 3.92 -3.47 -15.07
CA THR A 139 4.74 -3.70 -16.26
C THR A 139 5.27 -5.13 -16.22
N VAL A 140 5.20 -5.84 -17.35
CA VAL A 140 5.82 -7.15 -17.52
C VAL A 140 7.19 -6.92 -18.17
N GLU A 141 8.25 -7.37 -17.52
CA GLU A 141 9.62 -7.28 -18.07
C GLU A 141 9.91 -8.51 -18.95
N ALA A 142 10.76 -8.33 -19.96
CA ALA A 142 11.22 -9.43 -20.80
C ALA A 142 11.86 -10.54 -19.94
N GLN A 143 11.45 -11.79 -20.14
CA GLN A 143 11.90 -12.97 -19.41
C GLN A 143 11.54 -12.97 -17.90
N GLN A 144 10.55 -12.17 -17.48
CA GLN A 144 10.03 -12.23 -16.11
C GLN A 144 9.44 -13.63 -15.83
N PRO A 145 9.91 -14.33 -14.76
CA PRO A 145 9.31 -15.61 -14.40
C PRO A 145 8.00 -15.41 -13.63
N VAL A 146 7.08 -16.38 -13.77
CA VAL A 146 5.92 -16.48 -12.87
C VAL A 146 6.37 -17.00 -11.51
N ILE A 147 6.14 -16.22 -10.47
CA ILE A 147 6.37 -16.66 -9.10
C ILE A 147 5.07 -17.31 -8.59
N SER A 148 5.15 -18.60 -8.22
CA SER A 148 3.99 -19.42 -7.82
C SER A 148 4.15 -20.10 -6.46
N THR A 149 5.19 -19.73 -5.70
CA THR A 149 5.51 -20.32 -4.39
C THR A 149 5.33 -19.32 -3.26
N GLY A 150 5.43 -19.77 -2.00
CA GLY A 150 5.31 -18.93 -0.81
C GLY A 150 3.97 -18.19 -0.77
N LEU A 151 4.00 -16.87 -0.63
CA LEU A 151 2.80 -16.03 -0.56
C LEU A 151 1.98 -16.09 -1.87
N TYR A 152 2.64 -16.20 -3.01
CA TYR A 152 2.02 -16.36 -4.32
C TYR A 152 1.44 -17.77 -4.56
N GLY A 153 1.77 -18.75 -3.73
CA GLY A 153 1.13 -20.08 -3.71
C GLY A 153 -0.21 -20.08 -2.96
N VAL A 154 -0.54 -19.02 -2.22
CA VAL A 154 -1.77 -18.90 -1.44
C VAL A 154 -2.80 -18.01 -2.15
N VAL A 155 -2.38 -16.83 -2.59
CA VAL A 155 -3.20 -15.87 -3.34
C VAL A 155 -2.38 -15.26 -4.46
N ARG A 156 -3.07 -14.85 -5.54
CA ARG A 156 -2.39 -14.28 -6.73
C ARG A 156 -1.85 -12.88 -6.49
N HIS A 157 -2.49 -12.11 -5.59
CA HIS A 157 -2.15 -10.71 -5.32
C HIS A 157 -1.83 -10.46 -3.85
N PRO A 158 -0.79 -11.09 -3.28
CA PRO A 158 -0.46 -10.92 -1.86
C PRO A 158 -0.11 -9.47 -1.50
N MET A 159 0.45 -8.69 -2.44
CA MET A 159 0.73 -7.26 -2.24
C MET A 159 -0.55 -6.48 -1.92
N TYR A 160 -1.64 -6.72 -2.66
CA TYR A 160 -2.92 -6.03 -2.40
C TYR A 160 -3.61 -6.55 -1.15
N ALA A 161 -3.46 -7.83 -0.78
CA ALA A 161 -3.96 -8.37 0.48
C ALA A 161 -3.35 -7.60 1.67
N PHE A 162 -2.04 -7.39 1.65
CA PHE A 162 -1.33 -6.69 2.73
C PHE A 162 -1.52 -5.17 2.69
N ALA A 163 -1.66 -4.58 1.50
CA ALA A 163 -2.08 -3.19 1.37
C ALA A 163 -3.49 -2.97 1.93
N SER A 164 -4.42 -3.92 1.72
CA SER A 164 -5.77 -3.85 2.31
C SER A 164 -5.71 -3.92 3.83
N LEU A 165 -4.85 -4.78 4.40
CA LEU A 165 -4.64 -4.86 5.84
C LEU A 165 -4.14 -3.53 6.42
N MET A 166 -3.15 -2.91 5.75
CA MET A 166 -2.64 -1.60 6.13
C MET A 166 -3.73 -0.52 6.08
N ILE A 167 -4.51 -0.47 4.98
CA ILE A 167 -5.55 0.56 4.79
C ILE A 167 -6.67 0.42 5.83
N VAL A 168 -7.06 -0.81 6.22
CA VAL A 168 -8.01 -1.04 7.32
C VAL A 168 -7.42 -0.61 8.66
N GLY A 169 -6.14 -0.83 8.89
CA GLY A 169 -5.45 -0.43 10.11
C GLY A 169 -5.32 1.09 10.29
N MET A 170 -5.21 1.86 9.18
CA MET A 170 -4.96 3.30 9.22
C MET A 170 -6.01 4.08 10.04
N PRO A 171 -7.32 4.01 9.75
CA PRO A 171 -8.31 4.79 10.51
C PRO A 171 -8.38 4.37 11.98
N LEU A 172 -8.20 3.09 12.29
CA LEU A 172 -8.15 2.60 13.67
C LEU A 172 -6.92 3.17 14.40
N ALA A 173 -5.74 3.15 13.76
CA ALA A 173 -4.52 3.74 14.29
C ALA A 173 -4.66 5.24 14.53
N LEU A 174 -5.47 5.92 13.71
CA LEU A 174 -5.77 7.35 13.78
C LEU A 174 -6.98 7.67 14.69
N ASN A 175 -7.42 6.75 15.52
CA ASN A 175 -8.52 6.94 16.48
C ASN A 175 -9.84 7.36 15.81
N SER A 176 -10.19 6.77 14.65
CA SER A 176 -11.37 7.15 13.89
C SER A 176 -12.16 5.94 13.37
N TYR A 177 -13.41 5.80 13.77
CA TYR A 177 -14.35 4.89 13.13
C TYR A 177 -14.91 5.47 11.83
N TRP A 178 -15.05 6.78 11.71
CA TRP A 178 -15.51 7.42 10.48
C TRP A 178 -14.56 7.23 9.31
N GLY A 179 -13.26 7.14 9.59
CA GLY A 179 -12.27 6.80 8.56
C GLY A 179 -12.52 5.45 7.89
N LEU A 180 -13.19 4.48 8.54
CA LEU A 180 -13.57 3.19 7.95
C LEU A 180 -14.55 3.33 6.79
N VAL A 181 -15.39 4.36 6.77
CA VAL A 181 -16.37 4.59 5.69
C VAL A 181 -15.68 4.82 4.34
N THR A 182 -14.46 5.39 4.37
CA THR A 182 -13.67 5.63 3.16
C THR A 182 -13.17 4.35 2.50
N LEU A 183 -13.23 3.20 3.21
CA LEU A 183 -12.81 1.90 2.67
C LEU A 183 -13.83 1.32 1.69
N VAL A 184 -15.10 1.74 1.75
CA VAL A 184 -16.13 1.23 0.85
C VAL A 184 -15.78 1.47 -0.62
N PRO A 185 -15.46 2.71 -1.07
CA PRO A 185 -15.00 2.92 -2.45
C PRO A 185 -13.63 2.30 -2.74
N ALA A 186 -12.77 2.14 -1.73
CA ALA A 186 -11.45 1.52 -1.91
C ALA A 186 -11.53 0.09 -2.44
N VAL A 187 -12.55 -0.68 -2.02
CA VAL A 187 -12.78 -2.06 -2.52
C VAL A 187 -12.93 -2.07 -4.04
N ALA A 188 -13.73 -1.15 -4.60
CA ALA A 188 -13.91 -1.04 -6.04
C ALA A 188 -12.61 -0.64 -6.75
N VAL A 189 -11.82 0.26 -6.16
CA VAL A 189 -10.52 0.70 -6.71
C VAL A 189 -9.55 -0.48 -6.78
N PHE A 190 -9.42 -1.26 -5.70
CA PHE A 190 -8.56 -2.46 -5.70
C PHE A 190 -9.06 -3.51 -6.68
N ALA A 191 -10.37 -3.74 -6.77
CA ALA A 191 -10.95 -4.68 -7.73
C ALA A 191 -10.61 -4.29 -9.18
N VAL A 192 -10.80 -3.03 -9.55
CA VAL A 192 -10.44 -2.52 -10.89
C VAL A 192 -8.96 -2.72 -11.17
N ARG A 193 -8.09 -2.38 -10.19
CA ARG A 193 -6.64 -2.51 -10.34
C ARG A 193 -6.23 -3.97 -10.57
N ILE A 194 -6.72 -4.89 -9.73
CA ILE A 194 -6.41 -6.32 -9.82
C ILE A 194 -6.90 -6.92 -11.14
N LEU A 195 -8.15 -6.64 -11.52
CA LEU A 195 -8.74 -7.19 -12.74
C LEU A 195 -8.04 -6.68 -14.02
N ASP A 196 -7.59 -5.43 -14.04
CA ASP A 196 -6.83 -4.91 -15.17
C ASP A 196 -5.38 -5.42 -15.17
N GLU A 197 -4.76 -5.61 -14.00
CA GLU A 197 -3.45 -6.25 -13.88
C GLU A 197 -3.48 -7.69 -14.40
N GLU A 198 -4.49 -8.49 -14.00
CA GLU A 198 -4.65 -9.86 -14.52
C GLU A 198 -4.79 -9.90 -16.04
N LYS A 199 -5.52 -8.94 -16.65
CA LYS A 199 -5.60 -8.84 -18.12
C LYS A 199 -4.23 -8.62 -18.77
N ALA A 200 -3.37 -7.81 -18.15
CA ALA A 200 -2.02 -7.60 -18.65
C ALA A 200 -1.16 -8.86 -18.48
N LEU A 201 -1.23 -9.50 -17.30
CA LEU A 201 -0.46 -10.70 -17.00
C LEU A 201 -0.85 -11.89 -17.90
N HIS A 202 -2.14 -12.10 -18.18
CA HIS A 202 -2.62 -13.11 -19.14
C HIS A 202 -2.11 -12.84 -20.54
N ALA A 203 -2.01 -11.59 -20.96
CA ALA A 203 -1.58 -11.23 -22.31
C ALA A 203 -0.05 -11.26 -22.49
N GLU A 204 0.73 -10.95 -21.45
CA GLU A 204 2.14 -10.61 -21.58
C GLU A 204 3.08 -11.55 -20.79
N LEU A 205 2.58 -12.30 -19.77
CA LEU A 205 3.42 -13.12 -18.90
C LEU A 205 3.24 -14.61 -19.20
N ALA A 206 4.23 -15.22 -19.85
CA ALA A 206 4.20 -16.64 -20.18
C ALA A 206 4.06 -17.53 -18.92
N GLY A 207 3.13 -18.49 -18.94
CA GLY A 207 2.87 -19.41 -17.82
C GLY A 207 1.91 -18.84 -16.76
N TYR A 208 1.35 -17.63 -16.98
CA TYR A 208 0.39 -17.05 -16.03
C TYR A 208 -0.95 -17.80 -16.02
N ASP A 209 -1.39 -18.31 -17.16
CA ASP A 209 -2.63 -19.10 -17.29
C ASP A 209 -2.56 -20.35 -16.42
N GLU A 210 -1.51 -21.15 -16.55
CA GLU A 210 -1.28 -22.36 -15.75
C GLU A 210 -1.12 -22.05 -14.25
N TYR A 211 -0.60 -20.87 -13.92
CA TYR A 211 -0.53 -20.40 -12.54
C TYR A 211 -1.92 -20.12 -11.97
N THR A 212 -2.81 -19.47 -12.74
CA THR A 212 -4.17 -19.16 -12.27
C THR A 212 -5.05 -20.39 -12.08
N GLU A 213 -4.79 -21.48 -12.80
CA GLU A 213 -5.45 -22.78 -12.58
C GLU A 213 -5.08 -23.40 -11.22
N LYS A 214 -3.83 -23.22 -10.78
CA LYS A 214 -3.31 -23.76 -9.51
C LYS A 214 -3.68 -22.89 -8.32
N VAL A 215 -3.57 -21.56 -8.46
CA VAL A 215 -3.84 -20.59 -7.40
C VAL A 215 -5.11 -19.83 -7.73
N ARG A 216 -6.24 -20.30 -7.21
CA ARG A 216 -7.58 -19.81 -7.56
C ARG A 216 -7.94 -18.47 -6.94
N TYR A 217 -7.43 -18.17 -5.75
CA TYR A 217 -7.81 -16.99 -4.97
C TYR A 217 -6.96 -15.77 -5.36
N ARG A 218 -7.62 -14.62 -5.56
CA ARG A 218 -6.97 -13.36 -5.89
C ARG A 218 -6.36 -12.69 -4.67
N LEU A 219 -7.17 -12.51 -3.65
CA LEU A 219 -6.86 -11.62 -2.53
C LEU A 219 -7.03 -12.31 -1.17
N VAL A 220 -8.18 -12.96 -0.97
CA VAL A 220 -8.55 -13.61 0.30
C VAL A 220 -8.94 -15.05 0.00
N PRO A 221 -8.24 -16.05 0.60
CA PRO A 221 -8.58 -17.46 0.42
C PRO A 221 -10.05 -17.72 0.74
N TYR A 222 -10.70 -18.52 -0.09
CA TYR A 222 -12.11 -18.92 -0.01
C TYR A 222 -13.14 -17.78 -0.19
N VAL A 223 -12.72 -16.53 -0.45
CA VAL A 223 -13.61 -15.39 -0.67
C VAL A 223 -13.51 -14.87 -2.11
N TRP A 224 -12.34 -14.53 -2.56
CA TRP A 224 -12.08 -13.95 -3.89
C TRP A 224 -10.65 -14.18 -4.38
#